data_80901ad9340f4928c7d190618268040e
#
_entry.id   80901ad9340f4928c7d190618268040e
#
_cell.length_a   1.000
_cell.length_b   1.000
_cell.length_c   1.000
_cell.angle_alpha   90.00
_cell.angle_beta   90.00
_cell.angle_gamma   90.00
#
_symmetry.space_group_name_H-M   'P 1'
#
loop_
_entity.id
_entity.type
_entity.pdbx_description
1 polymer ?
#
loop_
_entity_poly.entity_id
_entity_poly.type
_entity_poly.pdbx_seq_one_letter_code
_entity_poly.pdbx_strand_id
1 'polypeptide(L)'
;MKYYVLHTYTGQESRVKDAIENGVRGNELEKYLGEILVPTQKSYHIREGKKVERERKVFYSYIIIQADLNLRLRTFITSISGVTHFLGANGKAIPLSQDEVDRIKGVSQRDKSDGKTYSYLPGDKIKIIAGPFTDFEGIVDKISQESSKLVVKVTVFGRVTPVEVNMDQVEII
;
A
#
# COMPACT_ATOMS: atom_id res chain seq x y z
N MET A 1 21.12 11.11 1.33
CA MET A 1 20.33 10.05 0.68
C MET A 1 18.96 10.57 0.28
N LYS A 2 18.46 10.19 -0.89
CA LYS A 2 17.15 10.55 -1.41
C LYS A 2 16.30 9.31 -1.59
N TYR A 3 14.99 9.48 -1.67
CA TYR A 3 14.07 8.36 -1.91
C TYR A 3 13.75 8.22 -3.39
N TYR A 4 13.81 7.02 -3.90
CA TYR A 4 13.51 6.66 -5.28
C TYR A 4 12.47 5.55 -5.33
N VAL A 5 11.70 5.53 -6.39
CA VAL A 5 10.71 4.47 -6.64
C VAL A 5 11.29 3.46 -7.62
N LEU A 6 11.27 2.21 -7.23
CA LEU A 6 11.70 1.07 -8.03
C LEU A 6 10.48 0.28 -8.48
N HIS A 7 10.34 0.07 -9.78
CA HIS A 7 9.31 -0.82 -10.33
C HIS A 7 9.81 -2.26 -10.37
N THR A 8 8.95 -3.17 -9.91
CA THR A 8 9.20 -4.61 -9.88
C THR A 8 8.07 -5.38 -10.53
N TYR A 9 8.28 -6.66 -10.78
CA TYR A 9 7.17 -7.53 -11.13
C TYR A 9 6.22 -7.69 -9.94
N THR A 10 4.92 -7.68 -10.22
CA THR A 10 3.87 -7.82 -9.21
C THR A 10 4.04 -9.12 -8.40
N GLY A 11 4.01 -8.99 -7.07
CA GLY A 11 4.18 -10.10 -6.15
C GLY A 11 5.63 -10.40 -5.77
N GLN A 12 6.62 -9.76 -6.40
CA GLN A 12 8.03 -9.97 -6.11
C GLN A 12 8.66 -8.88 -5.23
N GLU A 13 7.90 -7.93 -4.76
CA GLU A 13 8.40 -6.74 -4.04
C GLU A 13 9.21 -7.11 -2.80
N SER A 14 8.70 -8.01 -1.95
CA SER A 14 9.42 -8.45 -0.75
C SER A 14 10.69 -9.22 -1.09
N ARG A 15 10.63 -10.09 -2.10
CA ARG A 15 11.78 -10.85 -2.56
C ARG A 15 12.88 -9.95 -3.12
N VAL A 16 12.50 -8.91 -3.87
CA VAL A 16 13.44 -7.92 -4.40
C VAL A 16 14.06 -7.11 -3.28
N LYS A 17 13.28 -6.68 -2.29
CA LYS A 17 13.79 -6.02 -1.08
C LYS A 17 14.87 -6.86 -0.41
N ASP A 18 14.55 -8.12 -0.09
CA ASP A 18 15.49 -9.03 0.56
C ASP A 18 16.75 -9.25 -0.28
N ALA A 19 16.62 -9.37 -1.59
CA ALA A 19 17.75 -9.53 -2.50
C ALA A 19 18.66 -8.30 -2.52
N ILE A 20 18.10 -7.09 -2.47
CA ILE A 20 18.86 -5.84 -2.39
C ILE A 20 19.61 -5.77 -1.05
N GLU A 21 18.92 -5.94 0.05
CA GLU A 21 19.51 -5.86 1.39
C GLU A 21 20.62 -6.89 1.60
N ASN A 22 20.39 -8.13 1.19
CA ASN A 22 21.39 -9.19 1.29
C ASN A 22 22.57 -8.99 0.34
N GLY A 23 22.32 -8.47 -0.86
CA GLY A 23 23.37 -8.27 -1.86
C GLY A 23 24.32 -7.11 -1.56
N VAL A 24 23.89 -6.10 -0.79
CA VAL A 24 24.75 -4.99 -0.36
C VAL A 24 25.42 -5.25 0.98
N ARG A 25 24.92 -6.19 1.76
CA ARG A 25 25.40 -6.47 3.12
C ARG A 25 26.87 -6.87 3.09
N GLY A 26 27.69 -6.16 3.86
CA GLY A 26 29.12 -6.43 4.00
C GLY A 26 29.99 -6.00 2.80
N ASN A 27 29.45 -5.24 1.86
CA ASN A 27 30.23 -4.69 0.76
C ASN A 27 30.17 -3.14 0.71
N GLU A 28 30.94 -2.54 -0.18
CA GLU A 28 31.02 -1.07 -0.28
C GLU A 28 29.71 -0.38 -0.66
N LEU A 29 28.74 -1.10 -1.19
CA LEU A 29 27.45 -0.54 -1.59
C LEU A 29 26.53 -0.30 -0.41
N GLU A 30 26.74 -0.98 0.72
CA GLU A 30 25.92 -0.88 1.92
C GLU A 30 25.83 0.57 2.43
N LYS A 31 26.93 1.32 2.38
CA LYS A 31 26.97 2.73 2.81
C LYS A 31 26.13 3.69 1.97
N TYR A 32 25.75 3.29 0.75
CA TYR A 32 24.95 4.09 -0.16
C TYR A 32 23.47 3.72 -0.12
N LEU A 33 23.10 2.67 0.60
CA LEU A 33 21.74 2.20 0.77
C LEU A 33 21.23 2.57 2.17
N GLY A 34 20.07 3.21 2.23
CA GLY A 34 19.32 3.44 3.46
C GLY A 34 18.18 2.43 3.63
N GLU A 35 17.03 2.92 4.04
CA GLU A 35 15.86 2.06 4.22
C GLU A 35 15.21 1.66 2.90
N ILE A 36 14.61 0.47 2.90
CA ILE A 36 13.77 0.00 1.80
C ILE A 36 12.37 -0.23 2.34
N LEU A 37 11.40 0.44 1.70
CA LEU A 37 9.99 0.36 2.07
C LEU A 37 9.22 -0.38 0.97
N VAL A 38 8.50 -1.41 1.37
CA VAL A 38 7.44 -2.00 0.55
C VAL A 38 6.14 -1.44 1.12
N PRO A 39 5.46 -0.52 0.40
CA PRO A 39 4.26 0.12 0.92
C PRO A 39 3.15 -0.92 1.10
N THR A 40 2.90 -1.31 2.33
CA THR A 40 1.86 -2.26 2.72
C THR A 40 0.91 -1.61 3.71
N GLN A 41 -0.34 -2.00 3.62
CA GLN A 41 -1.36 -1.61 4.57
C GLN A 41 -1.98 -2.87 5.16
N LYS A 42 -2.03 -2.94 6.47
CA LYS A 42 -2.75 -4.02 7.15
C LYS A 42 -4.23 -3.71 7.13
N SER A 43 -5.02 -4.60 6.59
CA SER A 43 -6.47 -4.52 6.65
C SER A 43 -7.01 -5.65 7.52
N TYR A 44 -8.03 -5.33 8.30
CA TYR A 44 -8.73 -6.33 9.09
C TYR A 44 -10.08 -6.59 8.46
N HIS A 45 -10.36 -7.84 8.15
CA HIS A 45 -11.64 -8.26 7.63
C HIS A 45 -12.38 -9.06 8.71
N ILE A 46 -13.67 -8.86 8.79
CA ILE A 46 -14.53 -9.75 9.55
C ILE A 46 -15.08 -10.79 8.58
N ARG A 47 -14.70 -12.04 8.77
CA ARG A 47 -15.21 -13.17 8.03
C ARG A 47 -15.81 -14.18 9.00
N GLU A 48 -17.08 -14.53 8.80
CA GLU A 48 -17.81 -15.47 9.68
C GLU A 48 -17.75 -15.08 11.17
N GLY A 49 -17.82 -13.78 11.50
CA GLY A 49 -17.73 -13.26 12.86
C GLY A 49 -16.32 -13.25 13.46
N LYS A 50 -15.30 -13.67 12.71
CA LYS A 50 -13.90 -13.66 13.15
C LYS A 50 -13.13 -12.53 12.49
N LYS A 51 -12.30 -11.84 13.26
CA LYS A 51 -11.37 -10.82 12.78
C LYS A 51 -10.17 -11.52 12.12
N VAL A 52 -10.03 -11.34 10.81
CA VAL A 52 -8.89 -11.86 10.04
C VAL A 52 -7.99 -10.69 9.64
N GLU A 53 -6.73 -10.73 10.05
CA GLU A 53 -5.72 -9.76 9.62
C GLU A 53 -5.22 -10.14 8.22
N ARG A 54 -5.23 -9.19 7.32
CA ARG A 54 -4.69 -9.34 5.97
C ARG A 54 -3.80 -8.16 5.64
N GLU A 55 -2.57 -8.45 5.29
CA GLU A 55 -1.65 -7.44 4.79
C GLU A 55 -1.96 -7.16 3.31
N ARG A 56 -2.24 -5.91 2.98
CA ARG A 56 -2.52 -5.47 1.62
C ARG A 56 -1.44 -4.48 1.18
N LYS A 57 -0.87 -4.71 0.02
CA LYS A 57 0.06 -3.75 -0.59
C LYS A 57 -0.72 -2.54 -1.09
N VAL A 58 -0.27 -1.34 -0.74
CA VAL A 58 -0.90 -0.08 -1.16
C VAL A 58 -0.53 0.24 -2.60
N PHE A 59 0.72 -0.04 -2.97
CA PHE A 59 1.24 0.11 -4.32
C PHE A 59 1.84 -1.21 -4.78
N TYR A 60 1.12 -1.90 -5.65
CA TYR A 60 1.61 -3.12 -6.27
C TYR A 60 2.75 -2.79 -7.25
N SER A 61 3.73 -3.66 -7.32
CA SER A 61 4.89 -3.55 -8.23
C SER A 61 5.83 -2.38 -7.94
N TYR A 62 5.76 -1.75 -6.75
CA TYR A 62 6.62 -0.64 -6.39
C TYR A 62 7.29 -0.84 -5.04
N ILE A 63 8.57 -0.47 -4.99
CA ILE A 63 9.39 -0.41 -3.77
C ILE A 63 9.96 1.00 -3.67
N ILE A 64 10.05 1.53 -2.46
CA ILE A 64 10.68 2.82 -2.22
C ILE A 64 12.03 2.57 -1.56
N ILE A 65 13.07 3.13 -2.14
CA ILE A 65 14.45 2.94 -1.71
C ILE A 65 15.04 4.29 -1.35
N GLN A 66 15.57 4.39 -0.13
CA GLN A 66 16.42 5.50 0.27
C GLN A 66 17.86 5.19 -0.10
N ALA A 67 18.46 6.01 -0.93
CA ALA A 67 19.82 5.77 -1.39
C ALA A 67 20.56 7.03 -1.83
N ASP A 68 21.89 6.96 -1.81
CA ASP A 68 22.77 7.78 -2.65
C ASP A 68 23.03 7.02 -3.94
N LEU A 69 22.12 7.21 -4.90
CA LEU A 69 22.04 6.39 -6.11
C LEU A 69 23.18 6.72 -7.09
N ASN A 70 24.32 6.08 -6.89
CA ASN A 70 25.43 6.12 -7.83
C ASN A 70 25.28 5.02 -8.91
N LEU A 71 26.14 5.09 -9.93
CA LEU A 71 26.09 4.15 -11.06
C LEU A 71 26.24 2.68 -10.62
N ARG A 72 27.13 2.39 -9.66
CA ARG A 72 27.38 1.03 -9.17
C ARG A 72 26.14 0.46 -8.46
N LEU A 73 25.58 1.20 -7.53
CA LEU A 73 24.37 0.79 -6.80
C LEU A 73 23.18 0.64 -7.73
N ARG A 74 23.00 1.59 -8.67
CA ARG A 74 21.94 1.52 -9.68
C ARG A 74 22.06 0.26 -10.54
N THR A 75 23.24 -0.01 -11.08
CA THR A 75 23.52 -1.19 -11.91
C THR A 75 23.27 -2.48 -11.12
N PHE A 76 23.73 -2.53 -9.88
CA PHE A 76 23.48 -3.68 -9.00
C PHE A 76 21.98 -3.92 -8.82
N ILE A 77 21.21 -2.89 -8.40
CA ILE A 77 19.77 -3.03 -8.16
C ILE A 77 19.02 -3.43 -9.43
N THR A 78 19.33 -2.83 -10.57
CA THR A 78 18.67 -3.15 -11.84
C THR A 78 19.05 -4.53 -12.40
N SER A 79 20.13 -5.14 -11.93
CA SER A 79 20.53 -6.51 -12.28
C SER A 79 19.76 -7.60 -11.51
N ILE A 80 19.08 -7.23 -10.44
CA ILE A 80 18.35 -8.19 -9.61
C ILE A 80 17.10 -8.69 -10.35
N SER A 81 16.93 -10.01 -10.35
CA SER A 81 15.75 -10.65 -10.92
C SER A 81 14.48 -10.18 -10.21
N GLY A 82 13.50 -9.71 -10.98
CA GLY A 82 12.26 -9.13 -10.46
C GLY A 82 12.21 -7.60 -10.52
N VAL A 83 13.35 -6.95 -10.71
CA VAL A 83 13.44 -5.49 -10.94
C VAL A 83 13.25 -5.19 -12.41
N THR A 84 12.43 -4.19 -12.70
CA THR A 84 12.27 -3.69 -14.09
C THR A 84 13.07 -2.40 -14.31
N HIS A 85 12.76 -1.34 -13.58
CA HIS A 85 13.46 -0.05 -13.72
C HIS A 85 13.16 0.87 -12.52
N PHE A 86 13.97 1.91 -12.35
CA PHE A 86 13.63 3.04 -11.49
C PHE A 86 12.66 3.97 -12.20
N LEU A 87 11.66 4.49 -11.47
CA LEU A 87 10.80 5.54 -12.01
C LEU A 87 11.59 6.83 -12.22
N GLY A 88 11.35 7.44 -13.36
CA GLY A 88 12.04 8.66 -13.73
C GLY A 88 11.73 9.10 -15.16
N ALA A 89 12.54 10.04 -15.66
CA ALA A 89 12.43 10.54 -17.02
C ALA A 89 13.79 10.45 -17.72
N ASN A 90 13.75 10.18 -19.03
CA ASN A 90 14.95 10.14 -19.89
C ASN A 90 16.06 9.21 -19.36
N GLY A 91 15.71 8.07 -18.83
CA GLY A 91 16.65 7.09 -18.27
C GLY A 91 17.30 7.49 -16.94
N LYS A 92 16.87 8.60 -16.34
CA LYS A 92 17.34 9.04 -15.02
C LYS A 92 16.28 8.79 -13.96
N ALA A 93 16.66 8.20 -12.83
CA ALA A 93 15.79 8.06 -11.68
C ALA A 93 15.50 9.45 -11.08
N ILE A 94 14.22 9.74 -10.84
CA ILE A 94 13.77 10.98 -10.21
C ILE A 94 13.48 10.70 -8.74
N PRO A 95 14.09 11.45 -7.80
CA PRO A 95 13.81 11.27 -6.38
C PRO A 95 12.41 11.78 -6.04
N LEU A 96 11.78 11.13 -5.06
CA LEU A 96 10.55 11.60 -4.44
C LEU A 96 10.80 12.89 -3.63
N SER A 97 9.81 13.76 -3.60
CA SER A 97 9.78 14.89 -2.68
C SER A 97 9.56 14.41 -1.24
N GLN A 98 9.93 15.21 -0.24
CA GLN A 98 9.73 14.87 1.15
C GLN A 98 8.24 14.65 1.48
N ASP A 99 7.37 15.48 0.92
CA ASP A 99 5.92 15.37 1.11
C ASP A 99 5.36 14.05 0.58
N GLU A 100 5.86 13.56 -0.56
CA GLU A 100 5.47 12.24 -1.10
C GLU A 100 5.94 11.10 -0.20
N VAL A 101 7.17 11.20 0.30
CA VAL A 101 7.72 10.20 1.25
C VAL A 101 6.91 10.16 2.53
N ASP A 102 6.58 11.32 3.10
CA ASP A 102 5.82 11.42 4.35
C ASP A 102 4.40 10.87 4.19
N ARG A 103 3.76 11.13 3.06
CA ARG A 103 2.45 10.53 2.73
C ARG A 103 2.52 9.01 2.66
N ILE A 104 3.53 8.47 2.01
CA ILE A 104 3.71 7.01 1.87
C ILE A 104 4.03 6.38 3.23
N LYS A 105 4.94 6.98 4.00
CA LYS A 105 5.24 6.53 5.37
C LYS A 105 4.03 6.67 6.29
N GLY A 106 3.25 7.73 6.14
CA GLY A 106 2.03 7.94 6.89
C GLY A 106 0.98 6.85 6.65
N VAL A 107 0.82 6.38 5.42
CA VAL A 107 -0.02 5.22 5.10
C VAL A 107 0.51 3.96 5.79
N SER A 108 1.82 3.74 5.76
CA SER A 108 2.45 2.57 6.40
C SER A 108 2.49 2.64 7.94
N GLN A 109 2.45 3.84 8.52
CA GLN A 109 2.54 4.05 9.99
C GLN A 109 1.17 4.14 10.67
N ARG A 110 0.11 4.49 9.94
CA ARG A 110 -1.26 4.55 10.51
C ARG A 110 -1.75 3.23 11.05
N ASP A 111 -1.11 2.13 10.65
CA ASP A 111 -1.40 0.79 11.16
C ASP A 111 -0.91 0.53 12.60
N LYS A 112 -0.14 1.46 13.20
CA LYS A 112 0.46 1.25 14.53
C LYS A 112 -0.27 1.92 15.69
N SER A 113 -1.27 2.75 15.43
CA SER A 113 -2.02 3.41 16.48
C SER A 113 -3.42 2.82 16.62
N ASP A 114 -3.63 2.20 17.75
CA ASP A 114 -4.91 1.74 18.30
C ASP A 114 -5.70 0.70 17.49
N GLY A 115 -5.53 -0.53 17.86
CA GLY A 115 -6.41 -1.72 17.91
C GLY A 115 -7.71 -1.84 17.10
N LYS A 116 -8.04 -0.89 16.24
CA LYS A 116 -9.26 -0.86 15.43
C LYS A 116 -9.09 -0.12 14.10
N THR A 117 -8.00 -0.33 13.40
CA THR A 117 -7.86 0.31 12.08
C THR A 117 -8.45 -0.59 11.00
N TYR A 118 -9.69 -0.34 10.67
CA TYR A 118 -10.29 -0.89 9.45
C TYR A 118 -9.69 -0.12 8.26
N SER A 119 -8.98 -0.82 7.41
CA SER A 119 -8.37 -0.20 6.23
C SER A 119 -9.17 -0.54 4.98
N TYR A 120 -10.08 0.35 4.64
CA TYR A 120 -10.76 0.33 3.36
C TYR A 120 -10.08 1.32 2.41
N LEU A 121 -10.12 1.02 1.12
CA LEU A 121 -9.65 1.90 0.06
C LEU A 121 -10.82 2.27 -0.86
N PRO A 122 -10.82 3.50 -1.41
CA PRO A 122 -11.76 3.84 -2.48
C PRO A 122 -11.66 2.84 -3.64
N GLY A 123 -12.79 2.32 -4.08
CA GLY A 123 -12.86 1.28 -5.11
C GLY A 123 -12.95 -0.16 -4.58
N ASP A 124 -12.84 -0.37 -3.26
CA ASP A 124 -13.02 -1.71 -2.67
C ASP A 124 -14.48 -2.15 -2.81
N LYS A 125 -14.67 -3.42 -3.18
CA LYS A 125 -15.97 -4.05 -3.15
C LYS A 125 -16.26 -4.55 -1.74
N ILE A 126 -17.40 -4.16 -1.21
CA ILE A 126 -17.83 -4.53 0.14
C ILE A 126 -19.24 -5.07 0.16
N LYS A 127 -19.54 -5.85 1.18
CA LYS A 127 -20.88 -6.25 1.55
C LYS A 127 -21.22 -5.62 2.91
N ILE A 128 -22.42 -5.06 3.02
CA ILE A 128 -22.91 -4.52 4.29
C ILE A 128 -23.45 -5.68 5.12
N ILE A 129 -22.93 -5.86 6.32
CA ILE A 129 -23.26 -6.99 7.21
C ILE A 129 -24.16 -6.60 8.38
N ALA A 130 -24.37 -5.31 8.61
CA ALA A 130 -25.23 -4.82 9.67
C ALA A 130 -25.89 -3.48 9.29
N GLY A 131 -27.01 -3.17 9.93
CA GLY A 131 -27.75 -1.95 9.72
C GLY A 131 -28.89 -2.08 8.70
N PRO A 132 -29.53 -0.96 8.28
CA PRO A 132 -30.70 -0.98 7.39
C PRO A 132 -30.39 -1.45 5.96
N PHE A 133 -29.12 -1.47 5.57
CA PHE A 133 -28.63 -1.91 4.25
C PHE A 133 -27.93 -3.26 4.27
N THR A 134 -28.18 -4.08 5.27
CA THR A 134 -27.62 -5.43 5.38
C THR A 134 -27.88 -6.23 4.10
N ASP A 135 -26.86 -7.01 3.70
CA ASP A 135 -26.82 -7.82 2.48
C ASP A 135 -26.68 -7.06 1.15
N PHE A 136 -26.64 -5.75 1.16
CA PHE A 136 -26.31 -4.99 -0.04
C PHE A 136 -24.78 -5.00 -0.29
N GLU A 137 -24.44 -5.12 -1.56
CA GLU A 137 -23.06 -5.00 -2.04
C GLU A 137 -22.84 -3.60 -2.62
N GLY A 138 -21.66 -3.07 -2.43
CA GLY A 138 -21.31 -1.75 -2.91
C GLY A 138 -19.81 -1.56 -3.11
N ILE A 139 -19.48 -0.35 -3.56
CA ILE A 139 -18.09 0.06 -3.78
C ILE A 139 -17.81 1.26 -2.87
N VAL A 140 -16.70 1.21 -2.17
CA VAL A 140 -16.25 2.33 -1.33
C VAL A 140 -15.93 3.54 -2.20
N ASP A 141 -16.59 4.65 -1.93
CA ASP A 141 -16.40 5.92 -2.63
C ASP A 141 -15.49 6.87 -1.85
N LYS A 142 -15.80 7.07 -0.56
CA LYS A 142 -15.05 7.94 0.33
C LYS A 142 -14.88 7.31 1.71
N ILE A 143 -13.80 7.69 2.38
CA ILE A 143 -13.47 7.22 3.72
C ILE A 143 -13.29 8.41 4.64
N SER A 144 -14.04 8.42 5.74
CA SER A 144 -13.88 9.38 6.81
C SER A 144 -13.22 8.69 8.00
N GLN A 145 -11.91 8.86 8.12
CA GLN A 145 -11.15 8.22 9.20
C GLN A 145 -11.47 8.81 10.59
N GLU A 146 -11.76 10.10 10.66
CA GLU A 146 -12.08 10.78 11.92
C GLU A 146 -13.37 10.24 12.55
N SER A 147 -14.35 9.88 11.74
CA SER A 147 -15.64 9.37 12.20
C SER A 147 -15.79 7.86 12.10
N SER A 148 -14.77 7.13 11.64
CA SER A 148 -14.82 5.68 11.38
C SER A 148 -15.97 5.26 10.46
N LYS A 149 -16.29 6.10 9.45
CA LYS A 149 -17.38 5.93 8.52
C LYS A 149 -16.90 5.83 7.08
N LEU A 150 -17.66 5.08 6.29
CA LEU A 150 -17.49 4.93 4.85
C LEU A 150 -18.70 5.47 4.11
N VAL A 151 -18.45 6.13 3.00
CA VAL A 151 -19.48 6.37 1.98
C VAL A 151 -19.33 5.30 0.91
N VAL A 152 -20.36 4.48 0.78
CA VAL A 152 -20.40 3.34 -0.12
C VAL A 152 -21.44 3.58 -1.19
N LYS A 153 -21.09 3.37 -2.45
CA LYS A 153 -22.06 3.38 -3.55
C LYS A 153 -22.69 1.99 -3.65
N VAL A 154 -23.94 1.89 -3.24
CA VAL A 154 -24.75 0.67 -3.37
C VAL A 154 -25.80 0.84 -4.45
N THR A 155 -26.12 -0.24 -5.14
CA THR A 155 -27.24 -0.26 -6.09
C THR A 155 -28.50 -0.65 -5.36
N VAL A 156 -29.39 0.33 -5.17
CA VAL A 156 -30.69 0.14 -4.53
C VAL A 156 -31.78 0.41 -5.57
N PHE A 157 -32.67 -0.55 -5.82
CA PHE A 157 -33.74 -0.46 -6.82
C PHE A 157 -33.27 -0.02 -8.22
N GLY A 158 -32.11 -0.56 -8.67
CA GLY A 158 -31.52 -0.23 -9.97
C GLY A 158 -30.84 1.14 -10.05
N ARG A 159 -30.72 1.86 -8.94
CA ARG A 159 -30.04 3.16 -8.87
C ARG A 159 -28.83 3.10 -7.94
N VAL A 160 -27.72 3.68 -8.38
CA VAL A 160 -26.52 3.84 -7.55
C VAL A 160 -26.78 4.96 -6.53
N THR A 161 -26.79 4.58 -5.26
CA THR A 161 -27.06 5.50 -4.15
C THR A 161 -25.88 5.52 -3.18
N PRO A 162 -25.34 6.70 -2.83
CA PRO A 162 -24.32 6.80 -1.81
C PRO A 162 -24.95 6.58 -0.42
N VAL A 163 -24.38 5.68 0.36
CA VAL A 163 -24.84 5.34 1.72
C VAL A 163 -23.67 5.50 2.68
N GLU A 164 -23.92 6.14 3.81
CA GLU A 164 -22.94 6.24 4.90
C GLU A 164 -23.13 5.07 5.85
N VAL A 165 -22.05 4.31 6.07
CA VAL A 165 -22.02 3.14 6.96
C VAL A 165 -20.80 3.20 7.85
N ASN A 166 -20.89 2.59 9.04
CA ASN A 166 -19.74 2.46 9.91
C ASN A 166 -18.77 1.38 9.37
N MET A 167 -17.48 1.55 9.64
CA MET A 167 -16.45 0.61 9.17
C MET A 167 -16.61 -0.81 9.73
N ASP A 168 -17.24 -0.96 10.90
CA ASP A 168 -17.57 -2.23 11.55
C ASP A 168 -18.81 -2.93 10.97
N GLN A 169 -19.55 -2.26 10.10
CA GLN A 169 -20.78 -2.77 9.49
C GLN A 169 -20.59 -3.32 8.08
N VAL A 170 -19.36 -3.37 7.60
CA VAL A 170 -19.05 -3.80 6.24
C VAL A 170 -17.94 -4.85 6.22
N GLU A 171 -17.99 -5.69 5.22
CA GLU A 171 -17.01 -6.75 4.94
C GLU A 171 -16.52 -6.62 3.50
N ILE A 172 -15.22 -6.82 3.26
CA ILE A 172 -14.68 -6.85 1.89
C ILE A 172 -14.95 -8.22 1.27
N ILE A 173 -15.38 -8.20 0.04
CA ILE A 173 -15.67 -9.41 -0.76
C ILE A 173 -14.69 -9.59 -1.92
#